data_3dae96eaa77b9d4031f595553d5b1f0c
#
_entry.id   3dae96eaa77b9d4031f595553d5b1f0c
#
_cell.length_a   1.000
_cell.length_b   1.000
_cell.length_c   1.000
_cell.angle_alpha   90.00
_cell.angle_beta   90.00
_cell.angle_gamma   90.00
#
_symmetry.space_group_name_H-M   'P 1'
#
loop_
_entity.id
_entity.type
_entity.pdbx_description
1 polymer ?
#
loop_
_entity_poly.entity_id
_entity_poly.type
_entity_poly.pdbx_seq_one_letter_code
_entity_poly.pdbx_strand_id
1 'polypeptide(L)'
;LSDLSPEIAERLSKTEFIMRSYLGGVQFICGNTARDPAFKDNHLLLHLAEDFFQSAVSLRALAMESLGNVAKRELRFLIEASIKLCFVQQHGYNLTVAEKLEKFERVLSSQRISIQRNLDLWLLPEALRPAFVEEVGRLYGLTSTYVHLTSTQIEERIALGSLGRRPGKETLEEVDAFNDLISRE
;
A
#
# COMPACT_ATOMS: atom_id res chain seq x y z
N LEU A 1 -4.14 -8.14 -23.94
CA LEU A 1 -5.25 -8.64 -23.09
C LEU A 1 -6.04 -9.79 -23.74
N SER A 2 -5.89 -10.04 -25.05
CA SER A 2 -6.65 -11.07 -25.79
C SER A 2 -6.24 -12.52 -25.49
N ASP A 3 -5.16 -12.74 -24.76
CA ASP A 3 -4.57 -14.08 -24.55
C ASP A 3 -4.58 -14.54 -23.08
N LEU A 4 -5.28 -13.82 -22.19
CA LEU A 4 -5.43 -14.23 -20.80
C LEU A 4 -6.49 -15.33 -20.67
N SER A 5 -6.19 -16.38 -19.89
CA SER A 5 -7.25 -17.37 -19.58
C SER A 5 -8.41 -16.69 -18.83
N PRO A 6 -9.64 -17.19 -18.99
CA PRO A 6 -10.81 -16.65 -18.27
C PRO A 6 -10.60 -16.62 -16.75
N GLU A 7 -9.90 -17.60 -16.21
CA GLU A 7 -9.62 -17.71 -14.79
C GLU A 7 -8.65 -16.61 -14.29
N ILE A 8 -7.62 -16.27 -15.07
CA ILE A 8 -6.73 -15.15 -14.73
C ILE A 8 -7.50 -13.83 -14.83
N ALA A 9 -8.34 -13.68 -15.85
CA ALA A 9 -9.16 -12.47 -16.00
C ALA A 9 -10.10 -12.25 -14.80
N GLU A 10 -10.68 -13.32 -14.26
CA GLU A 10 -11.51 -13.27 -13.04
C GLU A 10 -10.70 -12.78 -11.83
N ARG A 11 -9.48 -13.34 -11.60
CA ARG A 11 -8.62 -12.91 -10.48
C ARG A 11 -8.18 -11.46 -10.62
N LEU A 12 -7.86 -11.02 -11.84
CA LEU A 12 -7.52 -9.61 -12.10
C LEU A 12 -8.71 -8.68 -11.89
N SER A 13 -9.94 -9.13 -12.11
CA SER A 13 -11.15 -8.38 -11.76
C SER A 13 -11.26 -8.16 -10.24
N LYS A 14 -10.85 -9.13 -9.42
CA LYS A 14 -10.76 -8.96 -7.96
C LYS A 14 -9.71 -7.92 -7.59
N THR A 15 -8.52 -7.97 -8.21
CA THR A 15 -7.49 -6.92 -8.05
C THR A 15 -8.06 -5.53 -8.34
N GLU A 16 -8.74 -5.40 -9.46
CA GLU A 16 -9.38 -4.14 -9.86
C GLU A 16 -10.41 -3.66 -8.85
N PHE A 17 -11.25 -4.56 -8.35
CA PHE A 17 -12.25 -4.22 -7.33
C PHE A 17 -11.61 -3.68 -6.04
N ILE A 18 -10.55 -4.35 -5.54
CA ILE A 18 -9.84 -3.92 -4.33
C ILE A 18 -9.24 -2.52 -4.55
N MET A 19 -8.55 -2.31 -5.68
CA MET A 19 -7.94 -1.01 -5.97
C MET A 19 -8.97 0.11 -6.16
N ARG A 20 -10.10 -0.16 -6.78
CA ARG A 20 -11.20 0.81 -6.88
C ARG A 20 -11.79 1.16 -5.51
N SER A 21 -11.93 0.18 -4.63
CA SER A 21 -12.42 0.41 -3.26
C SER A 21 -11.46 1.29 -2.48
N TYR A 22 -10.15 1.02 -2.56
CA TYR A 22 -9.11 1.85 -1.97
C TYR A 22 -9.15 3.30 -2.50
N LEU A 23 -9.15 3.47 -3.82
CA LEU A 23 -9.23 4.79 -4.46
C LEU A 23 -10.50 5.54 -4.06
N GLY A 24 -11.64 4.85 -3.96
CA GLY A 24 -12.88 5.41 -3.46
C GLY A 24 -12.74 5.93 -2.03
N GLY A 25 -12.05 5.19 -1.17
CA GLY A 25 -11.74 5.60 0.21
C GLY A 25 -10.85 6.86 0.24
N VAL A 26 -9.76 6.88 -0.51
CA VAL A 26 -8.88 8.06 -0.62
C VAL A 26 -9.64 9.27 -1.12
N GLN A 27 -10.44 9.12 -2.18
CA GLN A 27 -11.26 10.20 -2.75
C GLN A 27 -12.29 10.72 -1.74
N PHE A 28 -12.95 9.82 -0.99
CA PHE A 28 -13.90 10.18 0.05
C PHE A 28 -13.23 11.04 1.15
N ILE A 29 -12.06 10.61 1.65
CA ILE A 29 -11.30 11.34 2.67
C ILE A 29 -10.90 12.71 2.13
N CYS A 30 -10.29 12.77 0.94
CA CYS A 30 -9.89 14.03 0.31
C CYS A 30 -11.07 14.98 0.10
N GLY A 31 -12.20 14.47 -0.41
CA GLY A 31 -13.39 15.27 -0.67
C GLY A 31 -14.02 15.84 0.59
N ASN A 32 -14.07 15.08 1.68
CA ASN A 32 -14.58 15.56 2.96
C ASN A 32 -13.62 16.55 3.63
N THR A 33 -12.33 16.25 3.62
CA THR A 33 -11.30 17.12 4.21
C THR A 33 -11.21 18.47 3.50
N ALA A 34 -11.29 18.47 2.16
CA ALA A 34 -11.24 19.69 1.37
C ALA A 34 -12.44 20.63 1.59
N ARG A 35 -13.54 20.14 2.14
CA ARG A 35 -14.72 20.95 2.49
C ARG A 35 -14.56 21.72 3.80
N ASP A 36 -13.66 21.29 4.67
CA ASP A 36 -13.44 21.94 5.95
C ASP A 36 -12.31 22.99 5.82
N PRO A 37 -12.61 24.29 5.97
CA PRO A 37 -11.60 25.34 5.87
C PRO A 37 -10.45 25.19 6.88
N ALA A 38 -10.69 24.52 8.02
CA ALA A 38 -9.67 24.28 9.04
C ALA A 38 -8.62 23.25 8.60
N PHE A 39 -8.99 22.34 7.70
CA PHE A 39 -8.12 21.22 7.31
C PHE A 39 -7.65 21.27 5.86
N LYS A 40 -8.36 22.04 5.00
CA LYS A 40 -8.12 22.09 3.55
C LYS A 40 -6.64 22.19 3.18
N ASP A 41 -5.92 23.14 3.79
CA ASP A 41 -4.52 23.43 3.45
C ASP A 41 -3.52 22.72 4.40
N ASN A 42 -4.01 22.08 5.46
CA ASN A 42 -3.20 21.48 6.51
C ASN A 42 -3.20 19.95 6.52
N HIS A 43 -4.02 19.32 5.70
CA HIS A 43 -4.09 17.87 5.65
C HIS A 43 -3.13 17.30 4.61
N LEU A 44 -2.12 16.53 5.06
CA LEU A 44 -1.06 16.03 4.19
C LEU A 44 -1.57 15.15 3.04
N LEU A 45 -2.64 14.39 3.25
CA LEU A 45 -3.19 13.53 2.20
C LEU A 45 -3.65 14.34 0.97
N LEU A 46 -4.16 15.57 1.17
CA LEU A 46 -4.57 16.42 0.04
C LEU A 46 -3.40 16.80 -0.87
N HIS A 47 -2.20 16.93 -0.30
CA HIS A 47 -0.98 17.24 -1.05
C HIS A 47 -0.35 16.03 -1.71
N LEU A 48 -0.67 14.82 -1.25
CA LEU A 48 -0.11 13.55 -1.73
C LEU A 48 -1.16 12.67 -2.41
N ALA A 49 -2.38 13.18 -2.60
CA ALA A 49 -3.47 12.40 -3.19
C ALA A 49 -3.10 11.84 -4.57
N GLU A 50 -2.39 12.62 -5.39
CA GLU A 50 -1.95 12.21 -6.71
C GLU A 50 -0.99 11.01 -6.64
N ASP A 51 -0.03 11.01 -5.71
CA ASP A 51 0.92 9.91 -5.51
C ASP A 51 0.17 8.62 -5.11
N PHE A 52 -0.82 8.73 -4.22
CA PHE A 52 -1.67 7.60 -3.84
C PHE A 52 -2.47 7.05 -5.02
N PHE A 53 -3.06 7.94 -5.85
CA PHE A 53 -3.77 7.53 -7.05
C PHE A 53 -2.84 6.86 -8.06
N GLN A 54 -1.67 7.44 -8.32
CA GLN A 54 -0.70 6.90 -9.26
C GLN A 54 -0.21 5.51 -8.81
N SER A 55 0.14 5.34 -7.53
CA SER A 55 0.60 4.06 -7.00
C SER A 55 -0.50 3.00 -7.05
N ALA A 56 -1.74 3.33 -6.69
CA ALA A 56 -2.85 2.37 -6.78
C ALA A 56 -3.17 1.96 -8.22
N VAL A 57 -3.14 2.91 -9.17
CA VAL A 57 -3.30 2.61 -10.61
C VAL A 57 -2.14 1.76 -11.11
N SER A 58 -0.91 2.05 -10.65
CA SER A 58 0.28 1.28 -11.01
C SER A 58 0.19 -0.16 -10.51
N LEU A 59 -0.31 -0.40 -9.28
CA LEU A 59 -0.54 -1.75 -8.75
C LEU A 59 -1.41 -2.59 -9.71
N ARG A 60 -2.53 -2.01 -10.15
CA ARG A 60 -3.41 -2.68 -11.10
C ARG A 60 -2.71 -2.98 -12.43
N ALA A 61 -2.05 -1.99 -13.01
CA ALA A 61 -1.34 -2.14 -14.28
C ALA A 61 -0.23 -3.19 -14.20
N LEU A 62 0.56 -3.16 -13.13
CA LEU A 62 1.65 -4.11 -12.90
C LEU A 62 1.14 -5.54 -12.68
N ALA A 63 0.02 -5.71 -11.98
CA ALA A 63 -0.62 -7.02 -11.82
C ALA A 63 -1.10 -7.57 -13.18
N MET A 64 -1.69 -6.72 -14.03
CA MET A 64 -2.14 -7.13 -15.37
C MET A 64 -0.98 -7.50 -16.32
N GLU A 65 0.18 -6.88 -16.13
CA GLU A 65 1.40 -7.15 -16.91
C GLU A 65 2.26 -8.25 -16.26
N SER A 66 1.76 -8.93 -15.24
CA SER A 66 2.49 -9.98 -14.52
C SER A 66 3.83 -9.49 -13.93
N LEU A 67 3.84 -8.28 -13.39
CA LEU A 67 5.01 -7.64 -12.76
C LEU A 67 4.85 -7.62 -11.23
N GLY A 68 4.45 -8.73 -10.62
CA GLY A 68 4.07 -8.85 -9.22
C GLY A 68 5.11 -8.34 -8.23
N ASN A 69 6.41 -8.52 -8.48
CA ASN A 69 7.44 -8.01 -7.57
C ASN A 69 7.55 -6.48 -7.61
N VAL A 70 7.29 -5.86 -8.76
CA VAL A 70 7.24 -4.39 -8.86
C VAL A 70 5.97 -3.88 -8.18
N ALA A 71 4.86 -4.57 -8.37
CA ALA A 71 3.61 -4.25 -7.68
C ALA A 71 3.76 -4.29 -6.14
N LYS A 72 4.49 -5.27 -5.58
CA LYS A 72 4.79 -5.35 -4.14
C LYS A 72 5.61 -4.16 -3.63
N ARG A 73 6.44 -3.54 -4.47
CA ARG A 73 7.17 -2.29 -4.11
C ARG A 73 6.22 -1.10 -4.00
N GLU A 74 5.27 -0.99 -4.95
CA GLU A 74 4.24 0.04 -4.89
C GLU A 74 3.32 -0.14 -3.68
N LEU A 75 2.94 -1.39 -3.39
CA LEU A 75 2.16 -1.71 -2.20
C LEU A 75 2.89 -1.29 -0.92
N ARG A 76 4.20 -1.57 -0.83
CA ARG A 76 5.00 -1.13 0.31
C ARG A 76 4.98 0.40 0.48
N PHE A 77 5.07 1.14 -0.63
CA PHE A 77 4.96 2.60 -0.59
C PHE A 77 3.61 3.04 -0.02
N LEU A 78 2.52 2.46 -0.48
CA LEU A 78 1.16 2.78 -0.01
C LEU A 78 1.02 2.52 1.50
N ILE A 79 1.48 1.35 1.99
CA ILE A 79 1.46 1.02 3.42
C ILE A 79 2.27 2.06 4.21
N GLU A 80 3.50 2.33 3.80
CA GLU A 80 4.39 3.26 4.48
C GLU A 80 3.81 4.67 4.53
N ALA A 81 3.34 5.17 3.40
CA ALA A 81 2.77 6.50 3.28
C ALA A 81 1.49 6.63 4.11
N SER A 82 0.58 5.66 4.03
CA SER A 82 -0.66 5.64 4.81
C SER A 82 -0.39 5.72 6.31
N ILE A 83 0.49 4.87 6.83
CA ILE A 83 0.84 4.85 8.26
C ILE A 83 1.48 6.15 8.70
N LYS A 84 2.45 6.68 7.95
CA LYS A 84 3.11 7.95 8.28
C LYS A 84 2.16 9.13 8.24
N LEU A 85 1.32 9.21 7.20
CA LEU A 85 0.33 10.29 7.09
C LEU A 85 -0.69 10.25 8.22
N CYS A 86 -1.23 9.06 8.53
CA CYS A 86 -2.14 8.90 9.65
C CYS A 86 -1.50 9.34 10.96
N PHE A 87 -0.27 8.90 11.24
CA PHE A 87 0.45 9.27 12.45
C PHE A 87 0.67 10.78 12.55
N VAL A 88 1.22 11.40 11.50
CA VAL A 88 1.50 12.85 11.47
C VAL A 88 0.21 13.65 11.59
N GLN A 89 -0.86 13.21 10.91
CA GLN A 89 -2.13 13.91 10.95
C GLN A 89 -2.80 13.82 12.33
N GLN A 90 -2.75 12.67 12.97
CA GLN A 90 -3.30 12.47 14.32
C GLN A 90 -2.56 13.31 15.38
N HIS A 91 -1.23 13.37 15.31
CA HIS A 91 -0.39 14.03 16.32
C HIS A 91 -0.10 15.50 16.00
N GLY A 92 -0.48 15.97 14.85
CA GLY A 92 -0.25 17.34 14.38
C GLY A 92 -1.44 17.96 13.66
N TYR A 93 -2.67 17.55 13.99
CA TYR A 93 -3.87 17.99 13.24
C TYR A 93 -4.05 19.53 13.18
N ASN A 94 -3.62 20.24 14.24
CA ASN A 94 -3.69 21.71 14.33
C ASN A 94 -2.50 22.44 13.70
N LEU A 95 -1.50 21.71 13.21
CA LEU A 95 -0.29 22.28 12.64
C LEU A 95 -0.46 22.54 11.15
N THR A 96 0.18 23.59 10.65
CA THR A 96 0.38 23.80 9.21
C THR A 96 1.21 22.68 8.59
N VAL A 97 1.18 22.54 7.28
CA VAL A 97 2.03 21.57 6.57
C VAL A 97 3.51 21.80 6.88
N ALA A 98 3.98 23.06 6.87
CA ALA A 98 5.37 23.39 7.19
C ALA A 98 5.78 22.93 8.59
N GLU A 99 4.96 23.21 9.60
CA GLU A 99 5.20 22.78 10.98
C GLU A 99 5.15 21.25 11.12
N LYS A 100 4.28 20.56 10.37
CA LYS A 100 4.27 19.08 10.33
C LYS A 100 5.56 18.54 9.75
N LEU A 101 6.02 19.08 8.64
CA LEU A 101 7.26 18.64 7.98
C LEU A 101 8.46 18.82 8.92
N GLU A 102 8.56 19.95 9.62
CA GLU A 102 9.62 20.21 10.59
C GLU A 102 9.54 19.27 11.80
N LYS A 103 8.36 19.24 12.46
CA LYS A 103 8.16 18.47 13.72
C LYS A 103 8.32 16.96 13.51
N PHE A 104 7.87 16.44 12.39
CA PHE A 104 7.84 15.00 12.11
C PHE A 104 8.89 14.57 11.06
N GLU A 105 9.89 15.39 10.77
CA GLU A 105 10.95 15.09 9.80
C GLU A 105 11.55 13.69 10.00
N ARG A 106 11.89 13.32 11.26
CA ARG A 106 12.46 12.01 11.58
C ARG A 106 11.53 10.85 11.30
N VAL A 107 10.23 11.05 11.44
CA VAL A 107 9.20 10.06 11.13
C VAL A 107 9.06 9.92 9.62
N LEU A 108 8.96 11.05 8.92
CA LEU A 108 8.74 11.08 7.47
C LEU A 108 9.95 10.55 6.69
N SER A 109 11.18 10.85 7.13
CA SER A 109 12.41 10.37 6.49
C SER A 109 12.83 8.96 6.90
N SER A 110 12.25 8.40 7.97
CA SER A 110 12.56 7.04 8.43
C SER A 110 12.06 6.00 7.43
N GLN A 111 12.85 4.95 7.20
CA GLN A 111 12.41 3.77 6.44
C GLN A 111 11.62 2.77 7.28
N ARG A 112 11.31 3.08 8.55
CA ARG A 112 10.60 2.20 9.47
C ARG A 112 9.19 2.70 9.70
N ILE A 113 8.26 1.77 9.88
CA ILE A 113 6.87 2.06 10.25
C ILE A 113 6.53 1.65 11.70
N SER A 114 7.53 1.48 12.57
CA SER A 114 7.29 1.10 13.98
C SER A 114 6.30 2.02 14.71
N ILE A 115 6.04 3.20 14.15
CA ILE A 115 5.01 4.15 14.59
C ILE A 115 3.58 3.61 14.45
N GLN A 116 3.34 2.54 13.68
CA GLN A 116 1.99 1.93 13.57
C GLN A 116 1.41 1.54 14.93
N ARG A 117 2.28 1.25 15.91
CA ARG A 117 1.88 0.91 17.28
C ARG A 117 1.34 2.10 18.06
N ASN A 118 1.61 3.31 17.60
CA ASN A 118 1.24 4.57 18.24
C ASN A 118 0.11 5.27 17.48
N LEU A 119 -0.51 4.60 16.49
CA LEU A 119 -1.69 5.12 15.82
C LEU A 119 -2.89 5.07 16.76
N ASP A 120 -3.69 6.12 16.74
CA ASP A 120 -5.00 6.11 17.37
C ASP A 120 -5.98 5.38 16.46
N LEU A 121 -6.38 4.19 16.90
CA LEU A 121 -7.27 3.28 16.18
C LEU A 121 -8.69 3.28 16.76
N TRP A 122 -9.15 4.42 17.27
CA TRP A 122 -10.44 4.53 17.95
C TRP A 122 -11.64 4.11 17.09
N LEU A 123 -11.55 4.22 15.76
CA LEU A 123 -12.58 3.75 14.82
C LEU A 123 -12.66 2.21 14.73
N LEU A 124 -11.60 1.51 15.13
CA LEU A 124 -11.61 0.05 15.16
C LEU A 124 -12.12 -0.45 16.51
N PRO A 125 -12.93 -1.53 16.53
CA PRO A 125 -13.23 -2.25 17.77
C PRO A 125 -11.95 -2.59 18.52
N GLU A 126 -11.95 -2.40 19.84
CA GLU A 126 -10.76 -2.58 20.68
C GLU A 126 -10.12 -3.97 20.50
N ALA A 127 -10.94 -5.00 20.40
CA ALA A 127 -10.48 -6.36 20.20
C ALA A 127 -9.71 -6.59 18.87
N LEU A 128 -9.91 -5.73 17.85
CA LEU A 128 -9.26 -5.83 16.54
C LEU A 128 -7.97 -5.01 16.42
N ARG A 129 -7.74 -4.04 17.32
CA ARG A 129 -6.59 -3.12 17.24
C ARG A 129 -5.23 -3.83 17.28
N PRO A 130 -4.99 -4.80 18.19
CA PRO A 130 -3.71 -5.53 18.21
C PRO A 130 -3.46 -6.30 16.93
N ALA A 131 -4.49 -7.01 16.42
CA ALA A 131 -4.39 -7.78 15.19
C ALA A 131 -4.11 -6.89 13.97
N PHE A 132 -4.73 -5.71 13.90
CA PHE A 132 -4.47 -4.72 12.85
C PHE A 132 -3.01 -4.25 12.87
N VAL A 133 -2.50 -3.87 14.05
CA VAL A 133 -1.11 -3.39 14.20
C VAL A 133 -0.10 -4.46 13.81
N GLU A 134 -0.34 -5.71 14.20
CA GLU A 134 0.51 -6.84 13.86
C GLU A 134 0.48 -7.13 12.36
N GLU A 135 -0.71 -7.15 11.75
CA GLU A 135 -0.89 -7.43 10.33
C GLU A 135 -0.22 -6.36 9.45
N VAL A 136 -0.40 -5.07 9.77
CA VAL A 136 0.29 -3.98 9.07
C VAL A 136 1.81 -4.15 9.14
N GLY A 137 2.35 -4.48 10.32
CA GLY A 137 3.78 -4.75 10.49
C GLY A 137 4.26 -5.93 9.66
N ARG A 138 3.47 -7.00 9.59
CA ARG A 138 3.74 -8.20 8.80
C ARG A 138 3.73 -7.90 7.30
N LEU A 139 2.71 -7.19 6.80
CA LEU A 139 2.59 -6.80 5.39
C LEU A 139 3.75 -5.89 4.97
N TYR A 140 4.09 -4.91 5.79
CA TYR A 140 5.24 -4.05 5.54
C TYR A 140 6.55 -4.82 5.49
N GLY A 141 6.78 -5.74 6.42
CA GLY A 141 7.95 -6.61 6.43
C GLY A 141 8.05 -7.46 5.16
N LEU A 142 6.93 -8.09 4.78
CA LEU A 142 6.85 -8.93 3.60
C LEU A 142 7.14 -8.13 2.32
N THR A 143 6.52 -6.97 2.14
CA THR A 143 6.71 -6.13 0.95
C THR A 143 8.09 -5.48 0.91
N SER A 144 8.70 -5.22 2.06
CA SER A 144 10.05 -4.66 2.16
C SER A 144 11.14 -5.57 1.59
N THR A 145 10.94 -6.88 1.55
CA THR A 145 11.90 -7.82 0.95
C THR A 145 12.07 -7.59 -0.55
N TYR A 146 11.13 -6.94 -1.21
CA TYR A 146 11.17 -6.66 -2.65
C TYR A 146 11.73 -5.28 -3.01
N VAL A 147 11.98 -4.41 -2.04
CA VAL A 147 12.55 -3.07 -2.25
C VAL A 147 14.08 -3.12 -2.35
N HIS A 148 14.68 -3.98 -1.56
CA HIS A 148 16.13 -4.18 -1.54
C HIS A 148 16.46 -5.55 -2.12
N LEU A 149 17.61 -5.66 -2.80
CA LEU A 149 18.09 -6.97 -3.24
C LEU A 149 18.40 -7.84 -2.01
N THR A 150 17.68 -8.94 -1.88
CA THR A 150 17.81 -9.90 -0.77
C THR A 150 18.19 -11.28 -1.28
N SER A 151 18.80 -12.12 -0.43
CA SER A 151 19.06 -13.53 -0.75
C SER A 151 17.77 -14.26 -1.12
N THR A 152 16.68 -14.00 -0.41
CA THR A 152 15.36 -14.55 -0.68
C THR A 152 14.89 -14.29 -2.12
N GLN A 153 15.04 -13.05 -2.61
CA GLN A 153 14.71 -12.74 -4.00
C GLN A 153 15.57 -13.51 -5.01
N ILE A 154 16.85 -13.67 -4.70
CA ILE A 154 17.76 -14.41 -5.56
C ILE A 154 17.37 -15.89 -5.58
N GLU A 155 17.11 -16.47 -4.42
CA GLU A 155 16.66 -17.87 -4.27
C GLU A 155 15.35 -18.14 -5.00
N GLU A 156 14.36 -17.24 -4.85
CA GLU A 156 13.10 -17.31 -5.60
C GLU A 156 13.34 -17.30 -7.12
N ARG A 157 14.24 -16.45 -7.61
CA ARG A 157 14.56 -16.37 -9.04
C ARG A 157 15.29 -17.61 -9.54
N ILE A 158 16.18 -18.16 -8.77
CA ILE A 158 16.86 -19.44 -9.10
C ILE A 158 15.82 -20.56 -9.16
N ALA A 159 14.93 -20.66 -8.17
CA ALA A 159 13.88 -21.68 -8.14
C ALA A 159 12.93 -21.56 -9.36
N LEU A 160 12.46 -20.36 -9.68
CA LEU A 160 11.61 -20.10 -10.86
C LEU A 160 12.32 -20.42 -12.16
N GLY A 161 13.60 -20.07 -12.28
CA GLY A 161 14.44 -20.39 -13.45
C GLY A 161 14.61 -21.88 -13.65
N SER A 162 14.81 -22.65 -12.57
CA SER A 162 14.94 -24.12 -12.61
C SER A 162 13.63 -24.80 -13.06
N LEU A 163 12.47 -24.17 -12.83
CA LEU A 163 11.17 -24.61 -13.31
C LEU A 163 10.85 -24.18 -14.76
N GLY A 164 11.82 -23.55 -15.46
CA GLY A 164 11.63 -23.03 -16.81
C GLY A 164 10.65 -21.85 -16.89
N ARG A 165 10.32 -21.22 -15.77
CA ARG A 165 9.40 -20.08 -15.70
C ARG A 165 10.08 -18.79 -16.19
N ARG A 166 9.36 -18.04 -16.99
CA ARG A 166 9.80 -16.74 -17.50
C ARG A 166 9.10 -15.61 -16.73
N PRO A 167 9.78 -14.49 -16.50
CA PRO A 167 9.12 -13.28 -16.01
C PRO A 167 7.91 -12.92 -16.89
N GLY A 168 6.85 -12.43 -16.29
CA GLY A 168 5.65 -12.04 -17.02
C GLY A 168 4.64 -13.18 -17.28
N LYS A 169 4.81 -14.35 -16.65
CA LYS A 169 3.84 -15.46 -16.69
C LYS A 169 3.55 -15.91 -15.27
N GLU A 170 2.73 -15.16 -14.56
CA GLU A 170 2.26 -15.54 -13.22
C GLU A 170 1.23 -16.65 -13.30
N THR A 171 1.23 -17.50 -12.28
CA THR A 171 0.21 -18.54 -12.11
C THR A 171 -1.02 -17.96 -11.41
N LEU A 172 -2.14 -18.69 -11.48
CA LEU A 172 -3.35 -18.37 -10.73
C LEU A 172 -3.06 -18.21 -9.23
N GLU A 173 -2.25 -19.12 -8.67
CA GLU A 173 -1.86 -19.08 -7.25
C GLU A 173 -1.09 -17.82 -6.88
N GLU A 174 -0.22 -17.32 -7.77
CA GLU A 174 0.52 -16.06 -7.55
C GLU A 174 -0.38 -14.84 -7.62
N VAL A 175 -1.34 -14.83 -8.54
CA VAL A 175 -2.34 -13.76 -8.62
C VAL A 175 -3.26 -13.80 -7.40
N ASP A 176 -3.69 -14.98 -6.96
CA ASP A 176 -4.50 -15.14 -5.75
C ASP A 176 -3.72 -14.69 -4.50
N ALA A 177 -2.46 -15.09 -4.36
CA ALA A 177 -1.60 -14.64 -3.26
C ALA A 177 -1.38 -13.12 -3.26
N PHE A 178 -1.28 -12.51 -4.44
CA PHE A 178 -1.21 -11.05 -4.56
C PHE A 178 -2.53 -10.39 -4.16
N ASN A 179 -3.67 -10.91 -4.62
CA ASN A 179 -4.99 -10.42 -4.23
C ASN A 179 -5.24 -10.53 -2.72
N ASP A 180 -4.80 -11.62 -2.10
CA ASP A 180 -4.88 -11.77 -0.66
C ASP A 180 -3.98 -10.78 0.07
N LEU A 181 -2.81 -10.48 -0.48
CA LEU A 181 -1.89 -9.49 0.08
C LEU A 181 -2.52 -8.09 0.08
N ILE A 182 -3.03 -7.63 -1.07
CA ILE A 182 -3.63 -6.29 -1.20
C ILE A 182 -4.98 -6.14 -0.51
N SER A 183 -5.72 -7.23 -0.29
CA SER A 183 -7.03 -7.18 0.39
C SER A 183 -6.93 -7.04 1.91
N ARG A 184 -5.72 -7.19 2.46
CA ARG A 184 -5.45 -7.07 3.90
C ARG A 184 -4.96 -5.67 4.29
N GLU A 185 -4.76 -4.80 3.32
CA GLU A 185 -4.35 -3.42 3.49
C GLU A 185 -5.56 -2.50 3.81
#